data_7fd0f0204526a4afb12cba45b3d98d7e
#
_entry.id   7fd0f0204526a4afb12cba45b3d98d7e
#
_cell.length_a   1.000
_cell.length_b   1.000
_cell.length_c   1.000
_cell.angle_alpha   90.00
_cell.angle_beta   90.00
_cell.angle_gamma   90.00
#
_symmetry.space_group_name_H-M   'P 1'
#
loop_
_entity.id
_entity.type
_entity.pdbx_description
1 polymer ?
#
loop_
_entity_poly.entity_id
_entity_poly.type
_entity_poly.pdbx_seq_one_letter_code
_entity_poly.pdbx_strand_id
1 'polypeptide(L)'
;MKSVSKENIDSIAQQVCKSVLDGNEYAITTYIKAKALEEISSSVQSKIKQYAIDEAETHGKESKIFGCGVSVKSTANKYDYSNCEEWVQLNDQIKELTEKKKALEKQMVLAMGYSEMVDEDGVVITPAVMQKEGSTTIAIKIPK
;
A
#
# COMPACT_ATOMS: atom_id res chain seq x y z
N MET A 1 -15.82 -6.68 -28.43
CA MET A 1 -15.11 -6.93 -27.17
C MET A 1 -16.07 -6.66 -26.03
N LYS A 2 -16.21 -7.56 -25.04
CA LYS A 2 -17.14 -7.34 -23.91
C LYS A 2 -16.59 -6.19 -23.05
N SER A 3 -17.49 -5.35 -22.51
CA SER A 3 -17.10 -4.27 -21.58
C SER A 3 -16.41 -4.83 -20.33
N VAL A 4 -15.44 -4.09 -19.81
CA VAL A 4 -14.81 -4.42 -18.52
C VAL A 4 -15.79 -4.00 -17.42
N SER A 5 -16.18 -4.93 -16.56
CA SER A 5 -17.01 -4.64 -15.39
C SER A 5 -16.45 -5.34 -14.15
N LYS A 6 -16.76 -4.80 -12.97
CA LYS A 6 -16.40 -5.45 -11.69
C LYS A 6 -16.97 -6.86 -11.60
N GLU A 7 -18.20 -7.07 -12.04
CA GLU A 7 -18.86 -8.37 -12.03
C GLU A 7 -18.10 -9.42 -12.87
N ASN A 8 -17.57 -9.02 -14.05
CA ASN A 8 -16.77 -9.90 -14.88
C ASN A 8 -15.43 -10.24 -14.21
N ILE A 9 -14.78 -9.25 -13.58
CA ILE A 9 -13.53 -9.46 -12.84
C ILE A 9 -13.78 -10.40 -11.66
N ASP A 10 -14.82 -10.14 -10.86
CA ASP A 10 -15.16 -10.96 -9.71
C ASP A 10 -15.55 -12.39 -10.12
N SER A 11 -16.27 -12.55 -11.24
CA SER A 11 -16.62 -13.88 -11.79
C SER A 11 -15.37 -14.68 -12.16
N ILE A 12 -14.40 -14.06 -12.82
CA ILE A 12 -13.13 -14.72 -13.17
C ILE A 12 -12.35 -15.09 -11.90
N ALA A 13 -12.27 -14.18 -10.94
CA ALA A 13 -11.60 -14.44 -9.68
C ALA A 13 -12.25 -15.60 -8.91
N GLN A 14 -13.59 -15.64 -8.85
CA GLN A 14 -14.33 -16.74 -8.22
C GLN A 14 -14.09 -18.09 -8.91
N GLN A 15 -14.04 -18.13 -10.24
CA GLN A 15 -13.73 -19.35 -10.98
C GLN A 15 -12.35 -19.90 -10.65
N VAL A 16 -11.34 -19.02 -10.57
CA VAL A 16 -9.97 -19.40 -10.18
C VAL A 16 -9.93 -19.90 -8.73
N CYS A 17 -10.56 -19.17 -7.82
CA CYS A 17 -10.66 -19.59 -6.41
C CYS A 17 -11.36 -20.94 -6.27
N LYS A 18 -12.46 -21.16 -7.00
CA LYS A 18 -13.18 -22.43 -7.00
C LYS A 18 -12.31 -23.58 -7.46
N SER A 19 -11.52 -23.41 -8.55
CA SER A 19 -10.58 -24.43 -9.03
C SER A 19 -9.58 -24.87 -7.97
N VAL A 20 -9.10 -23.92 -7.14
CA VAL A 20 -8.21 -24.22 -6.01
C VAL A 20 -8.96 -24.97 -4.89
N LEU A 21 -10.17 -24.51 -4.53
CA LEU A 21 -10.98 -25.14 -3.48
C LEU A 21 -11.43 -26.57 -3.84
N ASP A 22 -11.69 -26.80 -5.11
CA ASP A 22 -12.05 -28.10 -5.66
C ASP A 22 -10.83 -29.04 -5.82
N GLY A 23 -9.61 -28.59 -5.48
CA GLY A 23 -8.38 -29.37 -5.54
C GLY A 23 -7.79 -29.54 -6.94
N ASN A 24 -8.30 -28.81 -7.93
CA ASN A 24 -7.81 -28.90 -9.33
C ASN A 24 -6.50 -28.12 -9.54
N GLU A 25 -6.19 -27.16 -8.65
CA GLU A 25 -4.97 -26.34 -8.69
C GLU A 25 -4.38 -26.18 -7.30
N TYR A 26 -3.04 -26.06 -7.20
CA TYR A 26 -2.36 -25.76 -5.95
C TYR A 26 -2.49 -24.29 -5.58
N ALA A 27 -2.94 -23.99 -4.37
CA ALA A 27 -3.15 -22.63 -3.88
C ALA A 27 -1.90 -21.74 -4.02
N ILE A 28 -0.73 -22.25 -3.62
CA ILE A 28 0.53 -21.50 -3.71
C ILE A 28 0.92 -21.19 -5.16
N THR A 29 0.74 -22.13 -6.07
CA THR A 29 1.04 -21.94 -7.50
C THR A 29 0.12 -20.90 -8.11
N THR A 30 -1.17 -20.98 -7.80
CA THR A 30 -2.18 -20.02 -8.27
C THR A 30 -1.90 -18.62 -7.71
N TYR A 31 -1.50 -18.52 -6.44
CA TYR A 31 -1.12 -17.24 -5.82
C TYR A 31 0.12 -16.62 -6.49
N ILE A 32 1.14 -17.43 -6.82
CA ILE A 32 2.33 -16.96 -7.55
C ILE A 32 1.94 -16.47 -8.96
N LYS A 33 1.10 -17.20 -9.69
CA LYS A 33 0.60 -16.79 -11.02
C LYS A 33 -0.16 -15.45 -10.93
N ALA A 34 -1.03 -15.28 -9.93
CA ALA A 34 -1.77 -14.04 -9.72
C ALA A 34 -0.83 -12.87 -9.41
N LYS A 35 0.21 -13.09 -8.59
CA LYS A 35 1.24 -12.08 -8.30
C LYS A 35 2.05 -11.68 -9.53
N ALA A 36 2.39 -12.65 -10.38
CA ALA A 36 3.07 -12.37 -11.66
C ALA A 36 2.18 -11.54 -12.61
N LEU A 37 0.88 -11.82 -12.69
CA LEU A 37 -0.07 -11.03 -13.48
C LEU A 37 -0.19 -9.59 -12.97
N GLU A 38 -0.20 -9.37 -11.65
CA GLU A 38 -0.19 -8.04 -11.03
C GLU A 38 1.05 -7.25 -11.47
N GLU A 39 2.24 -7.87 -11.45
CA GLU A 39 3.49 -7.23 -11.83
C GLU A 39 3.54 -6.93 -13.34
N ILE A 40 3.08 -7.86 -14.20
CA ILE A 40 2.94 -7.63 -15.64
C ILE A 40 2.00 -6.45 -15.89
N SER A 41 0.83 -6.42 -15.26
CA SER A 41 -0.16 -5.34 -15.40
C SER A 41 0.44 -4.00 -14.99
N SER A 42 1.10 -3.93 -13.84
CA SER A 42 1.76 -2.71 -13.34
C SER A 42 2.85 -2.23 -14.31
N SER A 43 3.68 -3.13 -14.83
CA SER A 43 4.74 -2.81 -15.79
C SER A 43 4.16 -2.26 -17.10
N VAL A 44 3.10 -2.90 -17.63
CA VAL A 44 2.42 -2.42 -18.84
C VAL A 44 1.84 -1.04 -18.62
N GLN A 45 1.07 -0.84 -17.54
CA GLN A 45 0.47 0.44 -17.20
C GLN A 45 1.52 1.55 -17.09
N SER A 46 2.65 1.27 -16.44
CA SER A 46 3.75 2.23 -16.31
C SER A 46 4.33 2.65 -17.67
N LYS A 47 4.54 1.68 -18.58
CA LYS A 47 5.16 1.92 -19.89
C LYS A 47 4.25 2.67 -20.85
N ILE A 48 2.93 2.43 -20.82
CA ILE A 48 1.97 3.06 -21.73
C ILE A 48 1.29 4.30 -21.12
N LYS A 49 1.58 4.65 -19.85
CA LYS A 49 0.88 5.68 -19.10
C LYS A 49 0.78 7.01 -19.86
N GLN A 50 1.89 7.49 -20.42
CA GLN A 50 1.90 8.77 -21.14
C GLN A 50 1.05 8.69 -22.40
N TYR A 51 1.19 7.65 -23.20
CA TYR A 51 0.37 7.45 -24.40
C TYR A 51 -1.12 7.40 -24.08
N ALA A 52 -1.49 6.72 -22.96
CA ALA A 52 -2.87 6.64 -22.53
C ALA A 52 -3.41 8.00 -22.03
N ILE A 53 -2.59 8.86 -21.43
CA ILE A 53 -2.97 10.23 -21.07
C ILE A 53 -3.22 11.05 -22.32
N ASP A 54 -2.27 11.04 -23.27
CA ASP A 54 -2.35 11.80 -24.51
C ASP A 54 -3.60 11.40 -25.31
N GLU A 55 -3.90 10.08 -25.38
CA GLU A 55 -5.11 9.57 -26.02
C GLU A 55 -6.38 10.00 -25.28
N ALA A 56 -6.39 9.91 -23.93
CA ALA A 56 -7.53 10.28 -23.12
C ALA A 56 -7.86 11.78 -23.25
N GLU A 57 -6.87 12.66 -23.38
CA GLU A 57 -7.07 14.09 -23.58
C GLU A 57 -7.80 14.41 -24.90
N THR A 58 -7.61 13.57 -25.95
CA THR A 58 -8.33 13.74 -27.22
C THR A 58 -9.83 13.44 -27.11
N HIS A 59 -10.23 12.64 -26.11
CA HIS A 59 -11.64 12.28 -25.84
C HIS A 59 -12.38 13.30 -24.95
N GLY A 60 -11.70 14.35 -24.48
CA GLY A 60 -12.25 15.38 -23.59
C GLY A 60 -12.11 15.04 -22.10
N LYS A 61 -12.61 15.95 -21.23
CA LYS A 61 -12.38 15.86 -19.77
C LYS A 61 -12.96 14.60 -19.14
N GLU A 62 -14.05 14.07 -19.68
CA GLU A 62 -14.71 12.85 -19.20
C GLU A 62 -15.21 12.05 -20.41
N SER A 63 -14.82 10.80 -20.46
CA SER A 63 -15.21 9.88 -21.54
C SER A 63 -15.55 8.49 -21.00
N LYS A 64 -16.24 7.67 -21.81
CA LYS A 64 -16.47 6.25 -21.52
C LYS A 64 -15.78 5.40 -22.56
N ILE A 65 -14.78 4.60 -22.12
CA ILE A 65 -14.02 3.70 -22.99
C ILE A 65 -14.14 2.28 -22.42
N PHE A 66 -14.58 1.32 -23.19
CA PHE A 66 -14.86 -0.06 -22.79
C PHE A 66 -15.79 -0.19 -21.56
N GLY A 67 -16.71 0.74 -21.37
CA GLY A 67 -17.62 0.78 -20.22
C GLY A 67 -17.05 1.46 -18.98
N CYS A 68 -15.77 1.80 -18.97
CA CYS A 68 -15.10 2.50 -17.88
C CYS A 68 -15.17 4.01 -18.07
N GLY A 69 -15.44 4.76 -16.98
CA GLY A 69 -15.28 6.22 -16.97
C GLY A 69 -13.78 6.57 -16.97
N VAL A 70 -13.37 7.39 -17.93
CA VAL A 70 -11.98 7.87 -18.06
C VAL A 70 -11.96 9.38 -17.86
N SER A 71 -11.08 9.85 -16.96
CA SER A 71 -10.86 11.28 -16.75
C SER A 71 -9.37 11.55 -16.51
N VAL A 72 -8.84 12.58 -17.15
CA VAL A 72 -7.47 13.06 -16.89
C VAL A 72 -7.51 14.06 -15.75
N LYS A 73 -6.67 13.82 -14.74
CA LYS A 73 -6.54 14.67 -13.55
C LYS A 73 -5.09 15.11 -13.40
N SER A 74 -4.86 16.40 -13.23
CA SER A 74 -3.56 16.94 -12.84
C SER A 74 -3.35 16.72 -11.34
N THR A 75 -2.15 16.30 -10.96
CA THR A 75 -1.73 16.30 -9.55
C THR A 75 -1.27 17.70 -9.15
N ALA A 76 -1.44 18.05 -7.88
CA ALA A 76 -0.89 19.29 -7.34
C ALA A 76 0.65 19.32 -7.47
N ASN A 77 1.18 20.50 -7.70
CA ASN A 77 2.64 20.71 -7.71
C ASN A 77 3.23 20.32 -6.35
N LYS A 78 4.39 19.70 -6.37
CA LYS A 78 5.20 19.49 -5.16
C LYS A 78 6.20 20.62 -5.07
N TYR A 79 6.28 21.22 -3.89
CA TYR A 79 7.23 22.29 -3.60
C TYR A 79 8.32 21.80 -2.70
N ASP A 80 9.53 22.27 -2.91
CA ASP A 80 10.65 22.09 -2.00
C ASP A 80 10.70 23.32 -1.06
N TYR A 81 10.65 23.07 0.23
CA TYR A 81 10.67 24.10 1.28
C TYR A 81 12.02 24.16 2.00
N SER A 82 13.02 23.39 1.54
CA SER A 82 14.34 23.31 2.19
C SER A 82 15.13 24.63 2.13
N ASN A 83 14.71 25.58 1.32
CA ASN A 83 15.27 26.94 1.25
C ASN A 83 14.75 27.87 2.36
N CYS A 84 13.79 27.42 3.20
CA CYS A 84 13.26 28.17 4.32
C CYS A 84 13.88 27.64 5.63
N GLU A 85 14.71 28.44 6.28
CA GLU A 85 15.41 28.04 7.50
C GLU A 85 14.46 27.64 8.62
N GLU A 86 13.38 28.40 8.83
CA GLU A 86 12.36 28.10 9.82
C GLU A 86 11.69 26.73 9.54
N TRP A 87 11.40 26.42 8.26
CA TRP A 87 10.83 25.14 7.87
C TRP A 87 11.80 23.99 8.18
N VAL A 88 13.10 24.17 7.91
CA VAL A 88 14.13 23.16 8.19
C VAL A 88 14.22 22.90 9.69
N GLN A 89 14.25 23.96 10.53
CA GLN A 89 14.27 23.81 11.98
C GLN A 89 13.04 23.04 12.51
N LEU A 90 11.84 23.38 12.03
CA LEU A 90 10.61 22.67 12.39
C LEU A 90 10.64 21.21 11.95
N ASN A 91 11.12 20.94 10.74
CA ASN A 91 11.23 19.57 10.23
C ASN A 91 12.24 18.72 11.03
N ASP A 92 13.32 19.30 11.49
CA ASP A 92 14.31 18.62 12.34
C ASP A 92 13.75 18.35 13.75
N GLN A 93 13.00 19.29 14.33
CA GLN A 93 12.27 19.06 15.58
C GLN A 93 11.24 17.91 15.44
N ILE A 94 10.50 17.88 14.32
CA ILE A 94 9.55 16.79 14.03
C ILE A 94 10.27 15.43 13.94
N LYS A 95 11.45 15.38 13.30
CA LYS A 95 12.25 14.15 13.24
C LYS A 95 12.68 13.68 14.63
N GLU A 96 13.24 14.61 15.42
CA GLU A 96 13.70 14.31 16.79
C GLU A 96 12.55 13.80 17.67
N LEU A 97 11.40 14.49 17.66
CA LEU A 97 10.21 14.07 18.40
C LEU A 97 9.66 12.73 17.90
N THR A 98 9.74 12.47 16.59
CA THR A 98 9.33 11.20 16.00
C THR A 98 10.21 10.06 16.49
N GLU A 99 11.53 10.25 16.57
CA GLU A 99 12.44 9.22 17.09
C GLU A 99 12.26 9.00 18.59
N LYS A 100 12.06 10.07 19.38
CA LYS A 100 11.71 9.95 20.81
C LYS A 100 10.41 9.17 21.01
N LYS A 101 9.38 9.48 20.20
CA LYS A 101 8.11 8.76 20.22
C LYS A 101 8.29 7.28 19.90
N LYS A 102 9.04 6.93 18.86
CA LYS A 102 9.31 5.52 18.50
C LYS A 102 10.08 4.78 19.59
N ALA A 103 11.02 5.44 20.26
CA ALA A 103 11.75 4.86 21.37
C ALA A 103 10.81 4.56 22.54
N LEU A 104 9.94 5.50 22.90
CA LEU A 104 8.92 5.33 23.93
C LEU A 104 7.94 4.20 23.55
N GLU A 105 7.45 4.14 22.32
CA GLU A 105 6.55 3.08 21.83
C GLU A 105 7.18 1.70 22.01
N LYS A 106 8.48 1.54 21.73
CA LYS A 106 9.21 0.29 21.97
C LYS A 106 9.27 -0.08 23.46
N GLN A 107 9.55 0.91 24.33
CA GLN A 107 9.57 0.69 25.78
C GLN A 107 8.18 0.31 26.30
N MET A 108 7.12 0.96 25.82
CA MET A 108 5.73 0.65 26.19
C MET A 108 5.33 -0.80 25.77
N VAL A 109 5.80 -1.26 24.60
CA VAL A 109 5.57 -2.66 24.17
C VAL A 109 6.35 -3.64 25.04
N LEU A 110 7.59 -3.32 25.38
CA LEU A 110 8.38 -4.15 26.33
C LEU A 110 7.72 -4.22 27.70
N ALA A 111 7.19 -3.10 28.19
CA ALA A 111 6.51 -3.02 29.47
C ALA A 111 5.27 -3.93 29.59
N MET A 112 4.67 -4.37 28.47
CA MET A 112 3.54 -5.32 28.48
C MET A 112 3.88 -6.67 29.13
N GLY A 113 5.17 -7.04 29.20
CA GLY A 113 5.64 -8.30 29.82
C GLY A 113 5.99 -8.18 31.30
N TYR A 114 5.87 -6.99 31.90
CA TYR A 114 6.31 -6.71 33.28
C TYR A 114 5.18 -6.11 34.10
N SER A 115 5.20 -6.36 35.42
CA SER A 115 4.24 -5.75 36.36
C SER A 115 4.51 -4.26 36.58
N GLU A 116 5.78 -3.85 36.54
CA GLU A 116 6.24 -2.47 36.56
C GLU A 116 7.53 -2.35 35.78
N MET A 117 7.66 -1.32 34.96
CA MET A 117 8.87 -0.95 34.25
C MET A 117 9.09 0.57 34.41
N VAL A 118 10.30 0.96 34.73
CA VAL A 118 10.70 2.36 34.85
C VAL A 118 11.78 2.69 33.82
N ASP A 119 11.81 3.93 33.34
CA ASP A 119 12.87 4.42 32.49
C ASP A 119 14.14 4.79 33.28
N GLU A 120 15.16 5.33 32.59
CA GLU A 120 16.44 5.74 33.21
C GLU A 120 16.26 6.88 34.20
N ASP A 121 15.20 7.66 34.09
CA ASP A 121 14.85 8.76 34.98
C ASP A 121 13.96 8.34 36.15
N GLY A 122 13.62 7.05 36.25
CA GLY A 122 12.77 6.48 37.29
C GLY A 122 11.27 6.71 37.07
N VAL A 123 10.84 7.12 35.87
CA VAL A 123 9.43 7.30 35.53
C VAL A 123 8.81 5.96 35.13
N VAL A 124 7.63 5.66 35.71
CA VAL A 124 6.90 4.44 35.37
C VAL A 124 6.41 4.49 33.93
N ILE A 125 6.81 3.49 33.15
CA ILE A 125 6.38 3.35 31.75
C ILE A 125 5.02 2.66 31.72
N THR A 126 4.02 3.37 31.19
CA THR A 126 2.69 2.80 30.96
C THR A 126 2.76 1.75 29.83
N PRO A 127 2.33 0.49 30.07
CA PRO A 127 2.33 -0.52 29.02
C PRO A 127 1.47 -0.15 27.82
N ALA A 128 1.88 -0.58 26.61
CA ALA A 128 1.04 -0.45 25.44
C ALA A 128 -0.18 -1.38 25.51
N VAL A 129 -1.29 -0.98 24.90
CA VAL A 129 -2.48 -1.81 24.77
C VAL A 129 -2.53 -2.39 23.35
N MET A 130 -2.55 -3.71 23.24
CA MET A 130 -2.70 -4.38 21.95
C MET A 130 -4.09 -4.12 21.38
N GLN A 131 -4.16 -3.44 20.22
CA GLN A 131 -5.42 -3.16 19.53
C GLN A 131 -5.78 -4.24 18.52
N LYS A 132 -4.78 -4.92 17.94
CA LYS A 132 -4.96 -5.96 16.94
C LYS A 132 -3.77 -6.91 16.95
N GLU A 133 -4.03 -8.19 16.88
CA GLU A 133 -2.97 -9.19 16.66
C GLU A 133 -2.37 -9.05 15.25
N GLY A 134 -1.08 -9.33 15.15
CA GLY A 134 -0.40 -9.43 13.86
C GLY A 134 -0.98 -10.56 13.02
N SER A 135 -1.06 -10.38 11.71
CA SER A 135 -1.50 -11.40 10.77
C SER A 135 -0.32 -12.01 10.04
N THR A 136 -0.42 -13.32 9.76
CA THR A 136 0.55 -13.99 8.88
C THR A 136 0.24 -13.63 7.43
N THR A 137 1.27 -13.26 6.68
CA THR A 137 1.17 -12.92 5.26
C THR A 137 2.15 -13.75 4.44
N ILE A 138 1.82 -13.95 3.17
CA ILE A 138 2.71 -14.62 2.22
C ILE A 138 3.48 -13.55 1.44
N ALA A 139 4.81 -13.56 1.52
CA ALA A 139 5.68 -12.74 0.69
C ALA A 139 6.24 -13.58 -0.47
N ILE A 140 6.02 -13.13 -1.70
CA ILE A 140 6.57 -13.76 -2.90
C ILE A 140 7.55 -12.78 -3.54
N LYS A 141 8.77 -13.26 -3.78
CA LYS A 141 9.81 -12.54 -4.50
C LYS A 141 9.96 -13.18 -5.87
N ILE A 142 9.60 -12.45 -6.92
CA ILE A 142 9.83 -12.87 -8.31
C ILE A 142 11.31 -12.59 -8.62
N PRO A 143 12.10 -13.60 -9.05
CA PRO A 143 13.51 -13.41 -9.41
C PRO A 143 13.63 -12.51 -10.65
N LYS A 144 14.78 -11.80 -10.73
CA LYS A 144 15.13 -10.97 -11.88
C LYS A 144 15.48 -11.83 -13.08
#